data_4fc489273b884ab22dd2e1fa67e7bfcc
#
_entry.id   4fc489273b884ab22dd2e1fa67e7bfcc
#
_cell.length_a   1.000
_cell.length_b   1.000
_cell.length_c   1.000
_cell.angle_alpha   90.00
_cell.angle_beta   90.00
_cell.angle_gamma   90.00
#
_symmetry.space_group_name_H-M   'P 1'
#
loop_
_entity.id
_entity.type
_entity.pdbx_description
1 polymer ?
#
loop_
_entity_poly.entity_id
_entity_poly.type
_entity_poly.pdbx_seq_one_letter_code
_entity_poly.pdbx_strand_id
1 'polypeptide(L)'
;MLTRNFIALLLLLTSIVGLSSNILVAEDLPKGSTGVRLISDKSTGTILVDVSVNGQPVVMILDTGASHSMFDASVFGLSAVQLQAARMNSRGMGLDADIVMRTADFVIGEQAWKQQPIEVADLHPLTQIYGRKIGGIIGQDVLRSFVSVQINYKGQCVMFQR
;
A
#
# COMPACT_ATOMS: atom_id res chain seq x y z
N MET A 1 -50.57 31.60 -38.63
CA MET A 1 -49.83 32.55 -37.76
C MET A 1 -48.97 31.72 -36.84
N LEU A 2 -47.66 31.78 -37.07
CA LEU A 2 -46.64 30.96 -36.34
C LEU A 2 -46.31 31.62 -35.02
N THR A 3 -46.39 30.87 -33.96
CA THR A 3 -45.76 31.22 -32.67
C THR A 3 -44.55 30.33 -32.44
N ARG A 4 -43.37 30.93 -32.50
CA ARG A 4 -42.08 30.28 -32.27
C ARG A 4 -41.82 30.24 -30.76
N ASN A 5 -41.77 29.03 -30.20
CA ASN A 5 -41.33 28.81 -28.83
C ASN A 5 -39.79 28.88 -28.77
N PHE A 6 -39.27 29.85 -28.05
CA PHE A 6 -37.85 29.91 -27.63
C PHE A 6 -37.66 29.05 -26.41
N ILE A 7 -36.98 27.91 -26.54
CA ILE A 7 -36.50 27.11 -25.42
C ILE A 7 -35.15 27.71 -25.04
N ALA A 8 -35.12 28.36 -23.91
CA ALA A 8 -33.87 28.82 -23.29
C ALA A 8 -33.13 27.60 -22.69
N LEU A 9 -32.00 27.24 -23.31
CA LEU A 9 -31.08 26.22 -22.82
C LEU A 9 -30.24 26.83 -21.70
N LEU A 10 -30.61 26.53 -20.44
CA LEU A 10 -29.85 26.91 -19.26
C LEU A 10 -28.64 25.98 -19.13
N LEU A 11 -27.48 26.46 -19.57
CA LEU A 11 -26.17 25.80 -19.32
C LEU A 11 -25.82 25.95 -17.85
N LEU A 12 -26.05 24.87 -17.04
CA LEU A 12 -25.44 24.72 -15.73
C LEU A 12 -23.97 24.40 -15.92
N LEU A 13 -23.10 25.40 -15.75
CA LEU A 13 -21.68 25.17 -15.51
C LEU A 13 -21.51 24.60 -14.14
N THR A 14 -21.47 23.28 -14.02
CA THR A 14 -20.92 22.63 -12.83
C THR A 14 -19.40 22.75 -12.91
N SER A 15 -18.84 23.63 -12.09
CA SER A 15 -17.41 23.70 -11.83
C SER A 15 -16.99 22.39 -11.15
N ILE A 16 -16.46 21.46 -11.94
CA ILE A 16 -15.72 20.31 -11.44
C ILE A 16 -14.41 20.87 -10.89
N VAL A 17 -14.36 21.04 -9.57
CA VAL A 17 -13.10 21.24 -8.85
C VAL A 17 -12.26 20.00 -9.11
N GLY A 18 -11.28 20.14 -9.99
CA GLY A 18 -10.38 19.07 -10.36
C GLY A 18 -9.57 18.64 -9.14
N LEU A 19 -9.94 17.52 -8.52
CA LEU A 19 -8.96 16.70 -7.84
C LEU A 19 -7.99 16.23 -8.92
N SER A 20 -6.83 16.88 -9.02
CA SER A 20 -5.68 16.34 -9.74
C SER A 20 -5.18 15.13 -8.97
N SER A 21 -5.84 14.00 -9.14
CA SER A 21 -5.21 12.71 -8.92
C SER A 21 -4.08 12.64 -9.96
N ASN A 22 -2.83 12.70 -9.51
CA ASN A 22 -1.67 12.37 -10.32
C ASN A 22 -1.79 10.88 -10.68
N ILE A 23 -2.58 10.58 -11.69
CA ILE A 23 -2.62 9.27 -12.32
C ILE A 23 -1.29 9.19 -13.06
N LEU A 24 -0.39 8.30 -12.63
CA LEU A 24 0.76 7.90 -13.41
C LEU A 24 0.21 7.45 -14.77
N VAL A 25 0.58 8.17 -15.83
CA VAL A 25 0.20 7.78 -17.18
C VAL A 25 1.03 6.54 -17.51
N ALA A 26 0.38 5.43 -17.76
CA ALA A 26 1.02 4.14 -18.03
C ALA A 26 1.95 4.15 -19.25
N GLU A 27 1.91 5.21 -20.08
CA GLU A 27 2.69 5.37 -21.31
C GLU A 27 4.20 5.58 -21.05
N ASP A 28 4.61 6.03 -19.84
CA ASP A 28 6.00 6.31 -19.52
C ASP A 28 6.71 5.17 -18.78
N LEU A 29 6.03 4.05 -18.55
CA LEU A 29 6.63 2.90 -17.86
C LEU A 29 7.30 1.93 -18.84
N PRO A 30 8.48 1.39 -18.50
CA PRO A 30 9.08 0.29 -19.27
C PRO A 30 8.12 -0.91 -19.36
N LYS A 31 8.14 -1.65 -20.47
CA LYS A 31 7.29 -2.85 -20.62
C LYS A 31 7.53 -3.83 -19.47
N GLY A 32 6.45 -4.32 -18.88
CA GLY A 32 6.49 -5.22 -17.72
C GLY A 32 6.74 -4.54 -16.38
N SER A 33 6.69 -3.20 -16.34
CA SER A 33 6.76 -2.44 -15.10
C SER A 33 5.37 -2.09 -14.59
N THR A 34 5.20 -2.08 -13.29
CA THR A 34 4.03 -1.52 -12.61
C THR A 34 4.44 -0.36 -11.71
N GLY A 35 3.68 0.72 -11.75
CA GLY A 35 3.92 1.91 -10.93
C GLY A 35 2.97 1.97 -9.75
N VAL A 36 3.50 2.29 -8.57
CA VAL A 36 2.71 2.60 -7.38
C VAL A 36 3.01 4.01 -6.92
N ARG A 37 2.01 4.67 -6.39
CA ARG A 37 2.19 6.01 -5.82
C ARG A 37 3.20 5.97 -4.69
N LEU A 38 4.19 6.87 -4.76
CA LEU A 38 5.14 7.12 -3.69
C LEU A 38 4.57 8.20 -2.78
N ILE A 39 4.57 7.92 -1.50
CA ILE A 39 4.24 8.88 -0.46
C ILE A 39 5.55 9.14 0.28
N SER A 40 6.18 10.26 0.01
CA SER A 40 7.40 10.65 0.73
C SER A 40 7.02 11.27 2.07
N ASP A 41 7.48 10.69 3.16
CA ASP A 41 7.46 11.36 4.44
C ASP A 41 8.66 12.31 4.52
N LYS A 42 8.37 13.61 4.45
CA LYS A 42 9.43 14.65 4.44
C LYS A 42 10.18 14.75 5.76
N SER A 43 9.61 14.29 6.86
CA SER A 43 10.20 14.38 8.19
C SER A 43 11.23 13.29 8.44
N THR A 44 10.97 12.09 7.90
CA THR A 44 11.82 10.91 8.10
C THR A 44 12.61 10.50 6.86
N GLY A 45 12.22 10.99 5.68
CA GLY A 45 12.76 10.55 4.38
C GLY A 45 12.30 9.16 3.97
N THR A 46 11.36 8.57 4.70
CA THR A 46 10.86 7.21 4.48
C THR A 46 10.00 7.14 3.23
N ILE A 47 10.13 6.05 2.49
CA ILE A 47 9.34 5.75 1.30
C ILE A 47 8.13 4.92 1.71
N LEU A 48 6.96 5.48 1.51
CA LEU A 48 5.70 4.80 1.73
C LEU A 48 5.03 4.53 0.40
N VAL A 49 4.37 3.38 0.29
CA VAL A 49 3.66 2.93 -0.91
C VAL A 49 2.26 2.42 -0.58
N ASP A 50 1.35 2.58 -1.54
CA ASP A 50 0.01 2.01 -1.44
C ASP A 50 0.06 0.52 -1.81
N VAL A 51 -0.54 -0.32 -0.97
CA VAL A 51 -0.66 -1.77 -1.14
C VAL A 51 -2.11 -2.17 -0.87
N SER A 52 -2.62 -3.18 -1.56
CA SER A 52 -3.89 -3.81 -1.19
C SER A 52 -3.61 -5.10 -0.42
N VAL A 53 -4.19 -5.27 0.76
CA VAL A 53 -4.09 -6.50 1.57
C VAL A 53 -5.50 -7.03 1.82
N ASN A 54 -5.77 -8.26 1.39
CA ASN A 54 -7.11 -8.87 1.44
C ASN A 54 -8.21 -7.95 0.86
N GLY A 55 -7.87 -7.22 -0.22
CA GLY A 55 -8.75 -6.26 -0.88
C GLY A 55 -8.90 -4.90 -0.19
N GLN A 56 -8.22 -4.67 0.93
CA GLN A 56 -8.24 -3.38 1.64
C GLN A 56 -6.99 -2.55 1.34
N PRO A 57 -7.13 -1.26 1.03
CA PRO A 57 -5.99 -0.39 0.81
C PRO A 57 -5.26 -0.10 2.13
N VAL A 58 -3.96 -0.26 2.13
CA VAL A 58 -3.08 0.04 3.26
C VAL A 58 -1.83 0.77 2.78
N VAL A 59 -1.26 1.61 3.64
CA VAL A 59 0.04 2.26 3.38
C VAL A 59 1.12 1.44 4.07
N MET A 60 2.16 1.05 3.31
CA MET A 60 3.28 0.29 3.83
C MET A 60 4.60 1.03 3.62
N ILE A 61 5.57 0.77 4.48
CA ILE A 61 6.95 1.24 4.33
C ILE A 61 7.64 0.34 3.31
N LEU A 62 8.32 0.93 2.31
CA LEU A 62 9.24 0.21 1.45
C LEU A 62 10.63 0.28 2.09
N ASP A 63 11.13 -0.85 2.58
CA ASP A 63 12.38 -0.92 3.34
C ASP A 63 13.33 -1.97 2.74
N THR A 64 14.33 -1.48 2.01
CA THR A 64 15.39 -2.34 1.44
C THR A 64 16.33 -2.93 2.50
N GLY A 65 16.30 -2.42 3.72
CA GLY A 65 17.08 -2.91 4.86
C GLY A 65 16.39 -4.04 5.63
N ALA A 66 15.06 -4.19 5.49
CA ALA A 66 14.32 -5.28 6.10
C ALA A 66 14.49 -6.58 5.31
N SER A 67 14.87 -7.68 5.98
CA SER A 67 14.99 -9.00 5.35
C SER A 67 13.63 -9.62 5.02
N HIS A 68 12.64 -9.38 5.87
CA HIS A 68 11.27 -9.91 5.75
C HIS A 68 10.24 -8.79 5.76
N SER A 69 9.17 -9.01 5.01
CA SER A 69 7.98 -8.17 5.04
C SER A 69 7.15 -8.50 6.27
N MET A 70 6.63 -7.46 6.92
CA MET A 70 5.84 -7.58 8.12
C MET A 70 4.56 -6.77 8.02
N PHE A 71 3.45 -7.31 8.49
CA PHE A 71 2.15 -6.69 8.42
C PHE A 71 1.65 -6.31 9.81
N ASP A 72 0.97 -5.17 9.91
CA ASP A 72 0.40 -4.73 11.18
C ASP A 72 -0.81 -5.57 11.56
N ALA A 73 -0.90 -5.93 12.83
CA ALA A 73 -1.98 -6.76 13.39
C ALA A 73 -3.37 -6.18 13.12
N SER A 74 -3.51 -4.84 13.10
CA SER A 74 -4.78 -4.16 12.85
C SER A 74 -5.30 -4.37 11.43
N VAL A 75 -4.45 -4.68 10.45
CA VAL A 75 -4.85 -5.01 9.07
C VAL A 75 -5.67 -6.30 9.04
N PHE A 76 -5.45 -7.20 10.00
CA PHE A 76 -6.15 -8.47 10.14
C PHE A 76 -7.24 -8.43 11.22
N GLY A 77 -7.55 -7.25 11.74
CA GLY A 77 -8.52 -7.09 12.82
C GLY A 77 -8.10 -7.75 14.14
N LEU A 78 -6.80 -8.02 14.32
CA LEU A 78 -6.27 -8.60 15.54
C LEU A 78 -6.12 -7.52 16.61
N SER A 79 -6.78 -7.72 17.74
CA SER A 79 -6.54 -6.92 18.95
C SER A 79 -5.22 -7.33 19.61
N ALA A 80 -4.68 -6.48 20.48
CA ALA A 80 -3.48 -6.79 21.25
C ALA A 80 -3.61 -8.10 22.05
N VAL A 81 -4.80 -8.37 22.61
CA VAL A 81 -5.07 -9.61 23.35
C VAL A 81 -5.03 -10.83 22.43
N GLN A 82 -5.65 -10.73 21.25
CA GLN A 82 -5.64 -11.83 20.26
C GLN A 82 -4.24 -12.08 19.70
N LEU A 83 -3.47 -11.02 19.45
CA LEU A 83 -2.08 -11.13 19.02
C LEU A 83 -1.24 -11.82 20.09
N GLN A 84 -1.37 -11.43 21.36
CA GLN A 84 -0.69 -12.07 22.48
C GLN A 84 -1.06 -13.55 22.64
N ALA A 85 -2.34 -13.90 22.54
CA ALA A 85 -2.79 -15.29 22.61
C ALA A 85 -2.23 -16.14 21.45
N ALA A 86 -2.20 -15.58 20.23
CA ALA A 86 -1.65 -16.25 19.06
C ALA A 86 -0.13 -16.44 19.18
N ARG A 87 0.60 -15.46 19.74
CA ARG A 87 2.04 -15.57 20.05
C ARG A 87 2.34 -16.69 21.04
N MET A 88 1.53 -16.82 22.08
CA MET A 88 1.70 -17.91 23.08
C MET A 88 1.59 -19.29 22.43
N ASN A 89 0.67 -19.45 21.49
CA ASN A 89 0.49 -20.70 20.75
C ASN A 89 1.63 -20.96 19.74
N SER A 90 2.33 -19.93 19.28
CA SER A 90 3.41 -20.03 18.29
C SER A 90 4.78 -20.29 18.93
N ARG A 91 4.96 -20.06 20.23
CA ARG A 91 6.24 -20.23 20.96
C ARG A 91 6.83 -21.64 20.84
N GLY A 92 6.01 -22.65 20.65
CA GLY A 92 6.47 -24.03 20.44
C GLY A 92 7.10 -24.29 19.07
N MET A 93 7.03 -23.33 18.14
CA MET A 93 7.51 -23.48 16.75
C MET A 93 8.84 -22.77 16.49
N GLY A 94 9.52 -22.24 17.52
CA GLY A 94 10.81 -21.56 17.36
C GLY A 94 10.74 -20.19 16.70
N LEU A 95 9.54 -19.62 16.55
CA LEU A 95 9.34 -18.27 16.02
C LEU A 95 9.63 -17.22 17.10
N ASP A 96 10.05 -16.04 16.66
CA ASP A 96 10.23 -14.90 17.55
C ASP A 96 8.91 -14.59 18.27
N ALA A 97 8.99 -14.35 19.59
CA ALA A 97 7.82 -14.22 20.48
C ALA A 97 6.86 -13.07 20.05
N ASP A 98 7.35 -12.14 19.23
CA ASP A 98 6.60 -10.96 18.81
C ASP A 98 5.95 -11.10 17.43
N ILE A 99 6.12 -12.23 16.74
CA ILE A 99 5.63 -12.47 15.39
C ILE A 99 4.59 -13.59 15.40
N VAL A 100 3.53 -13.40 14.61
CA VAL A 100 2.48 -14.40 14.36
C VAL A 100 2.37 -14.63 12.85
N MET A 101 2.42 -15.91 12.45
CA MET A 101 2.22 -16.27 11.04
C MET A 101 0.74 -16.22 10.67
N ARG A 102 0.43 -15.64 9.51
CA ARG A 102 -0.89 -15.61 8.87
C ARG A 102 -0.75 -15.88 7.38
N THR A 103 -1.87 -16.02 6.71
CA THR A 103 -1.94 -16.09 5.25
C THR A 103 -2.70 -14.88 4.75
N ALA A 104 -2.20 -14.25 3.70
CA ALA A 104 -2.87 -13.10 3.07
C ALA A 104 -2.74 -13.12 1.54
N ASP A 105 -3.72 -12.48 0.92
CA ASP A 105 -3.62 -11.99 -0.44
C ASP A 105 -3.14 -10.54 -0.39
N PHE A 106 -2.11 -10.19 -1.15
CA PHE A 106 -1.72 -8.79 -1.27
C PHE A 106 -1.31 -8.43 -2.69
N VAL A 107 -1.43 -7.14 -3.02
CA VAL A 107 -1.19 -6.60 -4.35
C VAL A 107 -0.36 -5.31 -4.23
N ILE A 108 0.73 -5.24 -5.00
CA ILE A 108 1.55 -4.06 -5.16
C ILE A 108 1.53 -3.70 -6.66
N GLY A 109 0.89 -2.58 -7.01
CA GLY A 109 0.62 -2.24 -8.40
C GLY A 109 -0.22 -3.31 -9.09
N GLU A 110 0.31 -3.94 -10.14
CA GLU A 110 -0.35 -5.04 -10.86
C GLU A 110 0.09 -6.43 -10.36
N GLN A 111 1.09 -6.47 -9.47
CA GLN A 111 1.63 -7.72 -8.97
C GLN A 111 0.80 -8.22 -7.78
N ALA A 112 0.27 -9.43 -7.91
CA ALA A 112 -0.53 -10.09 -6.89
C ALA A 112 0.21 -11.30 -6.29
N TRP A 113 0.15 -11.42 -4.99
CA TRP A 113 0.51 -12.60 -4.21
C TRP A 113 -0.76 -13.18 -3.61
N LYS A 114 -0.97 -14.47 -3.77
CA LYS A 114 -2.15 -15.18 -3.29
C LYS A 114 -1.77 -16.18 -2.21
N GLN A 115 -2.55 -16.20 -1.12
CA GLN A 115 -2.40 -17.15 -0.01
C GLN A 115 -0.96 -17.25 0.50
N GLN A 116 -0.27 -16.08 0.57
CA GLN A 116 1.12 -16.06 1.02
C GLN A 116 1.19 -16.14 2.53
N PRO A 117 2.10 -16.97 3.07
CA PRO A 117 2.47 -16.88 4.48
C PRO A 117 3.15 -15.54 4.73
N ILE A 118 2.69 -14.84 5.74
CA ILE A 118 3.15 -13.50 6.13
C ILE A 118 3.39 -13.44 7.63
N GLU A 119 4.32 -12.58 8.00
CA GLU A 119 4.60 -12.23 9.39
C GLU A 119 3.70 -11.08 9.84
N VAL A 120 3.07 -11.22 11.00
CA VAL A 120 2.18 -10.22 11.59
C VAL A 120 2.67 -9.87 12.98
N ALA A 121 2.83 -8.57 13.24
CA ALA A 121 3.25 -8.02 14.53
C ALA A 121 2.43 -6.77 14.88
N ASP A 122 2.63 -6.25 16.09
CA ASP A 122 2.13 -4.95 16.48
C ASP A 122 3.08 -3.86 15.97
N LEU A 123 2.67 -3.18 14.89
CA LEU A 123 3.40 -2.06 14.31
C LEU A 123 2.78 -0.70 14.68
N HIS A 124 1.91 -0.65 15.71
CA HIS A 124 1.33 0.59 16.20
C HIS A 124 2.38 1.69 16.53
N PRO A 125 3.58 1.37 17.08
CA PRO A 125 4.61 2.37 17.27
C PRO A 125 5.03 3.11 16.00
N LEU A 126 5.02 2.45 14.84
CA LEU A 126 5.30 3.10 13.56
C LEU A 126 4.22 4.12 13.19
N THR A 127 2.95 3.79 13.48
CA THR A 127 1.82 4.72 13.29
C THR A 127 2.01 6.00 14.08
N GLN A 128 2.56 5.92 15.28
CA GLN A 128 2.86 7.10 16.10
C GLN A 128 4.01 7.93 15.51
N ILE A 129 5.08 7.27 15.03
CA ILE A 129 6.25 7.95 14.43
C ILE A 129 5.84 8.71 13.16
N TYR A 130 5.03 8.08 12.29
CA TYR A 130 4.65 8.67 11.00
C TYR A 130 3.38 9.52 11.05
N GLY A 131 2.68 9.60 12.20
CA GLY A 131 1.43 10.34 12.34
C GLY A 131 0.30 9.86 11.42
N ARG A 132 0.41 8.63 10.90
CA ARG A 132 -0.54 7.99 10.00
C ARG A 132 -0.52 6.47 10.19
N LYS A 133 -1.63 5.82 9.86
CA LYS A 133 -1.71 4.36 9.94
C LYS A 133 -0.71 3.72 8.95
N ILE A 134 0.17 2.89 9.48
CA ILE A 134 1.12 2.06 8.74
C ILE A 134 0.61 0.63 8.78
N GLY A 135 0.34 0.05 7.60
CA GLY A 135 -0.17 -1.31 7.48
C GLY A 135 0.92 -2.38 7.44
N GLY A 136 2.19 -1.97 7.35
CA GLY A 136 3.29 -2.92 7.32
C GLY A 136 4.58 -2.36 6.74
N ILE A 137 5.52 -3.27 6.55
CA ILE A 137 6.83 -3.06 5.94
C ILE A 137 6.97 -4.06 4.78
N ILE A 138 7.40 -3.60 3.61
CA ILE A 138 7.79 -4.44 2.47
C ILE A 138 9.30 -4.62 2.52
N GLY A 139 9.74 -5.85 2.73
CA GLY A 139 11.14 -6.23 2.84
C GLY A 139 11.69 -6.95 1.61
N GLN A 140 12.90 -7.46 1.74
CA GLN A 140 13.66 -8.12 0.67
C GLN A 140 13.02 -9.41 0.16
N ASP A 141 12.26 -10.12 0.98
CA ASP A 141 11.50 -11.32 0.59
C ASP A 141 10.51 -11.04 -0.55
N VAL A 142 9.89 -9.86 -0.54
CA VAL A 142 9.00 -9.38 -1.62
C VAL A 142 9.81 -8.66 -2.70
N LEU A 143 10.73 -7.76 -2.33
CA LEU A 143 11.47 -6.93 -3.29
C LEU A 143 12.32 -7.75 -4.26
N ARG A 144 12.90 -8.87 -3.82
CA ARG A 144 13.70 -9.78 -4.66
C ARG A 144 12.88 -10.55 -5.69
N SER A 145 11.56 -10.52 -5.64
CA SER A 145 10.71 -11.10 -6.69
C SER A 145 10.66 -10.25 -7.96
N PHE A 146 11.22 -9.04 -7.91
CA PHE A 146 11.35 -8.12 -9.04
C PHE A 146 12.78 -8.10 -9.57
N VAL A 147 12.93 -7.87 -10.87
CA VAL A 147 14.24 -7.63 -11.52
C VAL A 147 14.82 -6.31 -11.05
N SER A 148 13.97 -5.30 -10.92
CA SER A 148 14.38 -4.00 -10.40
C SER A 148 13.23 -3.29 -9.68
N VAL A 149 13.61 -2.47 -8.69
CA VAL A 149 12.73 -1.51 -8.01
C VAL A 149 13.36 -0.13 -8.15
N GLN A 150 12.67 0.77 -8.83
CA GLN A 150 13.16 2.12 -9.10
C GLN A 150 12.31 3.16 -8.36
N ILE A 151 12.94 4.09 -7.67
CA ILE A 151 12.28 5.14 -6.91
C ILE A 151 12.42 6.44 -7.68
N ASN A 152 11.30 6.98 -8.16
CA ASN A 152 11.24 8.26 -8.84
C ASN A 152 10.67 9.33 -7.89
N TYR A 153 11.56 10.06 -7.24
CA TYR A 153 11.17 11.12 -6.31
C TYR A 153 10.48 12.31 -6.99
N LYS A 154 10.85 12.63 -8.23
CA LYS A 154 10.22 13.74 -8.98
C LYS A 154 8.83 13.35 -9.47
N GLY A 155 8.69 12.13 -10.00
CA GLY A 155 7.42 11.58 -10.46
C GLY A 155 6.54 11.04 -9.30
N GLN A 156 7.04 11.04 -8.07
CA GLN A 156 6.34 10.51 -6.89
C GLN A 156 5.78 9.10 -7.10
N CYS A 157 6.62 8.23 -7.66
CA CYS A 157 6.24 6.84 -7.89
C CYS A 157 7.40 5.87 -7.61
N VAL A 158 7.04 4.65 -7.28
CA VAL A 158 7.94 3.50 -7.26
C VAL A 158 7.55 2.60 -8.41
N MET A 159 8.52 2.22 -9.23
CA MET A 159 8.33 1.31 -10.37
C MET A 159 8.92 -0.04 -10.02
N PHE A 160 8.14 -1.08 -10.23
CA PHE A 160 8.52 -2.48 -10.03
C PHE A 160 8.56 -3.16 -11.39
N GLN A 161 9.70 -3.70 -11.78
CA GLN A 161 9.90 -4.41 -13.05
C GLN A 161 10.07 -5.91 -12.80
N ARG A 162 9.37 -6.73 -13.57
CA ARG A 162 9.52 -8.20 -13.62
C ARG A 162 10.33 -8.65 -14.80
#